data_51a98550f791279d3522b27f493abcfb
#
_entry.id   51a98550f791279d3522b27f493abcfb
#
_cell.length_a   1.000
_cell.length_b   1.000
_cell.length_c   1.000
_cell.angle_alpha   90.00
_cell.angle_beta   90.00
_cell.angle_gamma   90.00
#
_symmetry.space_group_name_H-M   'P 1'
#
loop_
_entity.id
_entity.type
_entity.pdbx_description
1 polymer ?
#
loop_
_entity_poly.entity_id
_entity_poly.type
_entity_poly.pdbx_seq_one_letter_code
_entity_poly.pdbx_strand_id
1 'polypeptide(L)'
;MGHVTESKHTQVSIPAGVHTGHDGGADAPGARVGWREWVGLPGAQTPWIKAKIDTGARTSALHAFGIRRFEREGGDWVRFEVHPWQTSAADARVVEMPITDVRAVRSSNGNVQDRIVVVMPLTLMGRTVQAEVTLTHRDEMGFRMLVGRTTLAAAGLLVDPAASYLGGQPPRGVRRRNRGAL
;
A
#
# COMPACT_ATOMS: atom_id res chain seq x y z
N MET A 1 -20.57 -43.92 17.83
CA MET A 1 -21.22 -42.64 18.16
C MET A 1 -20.10 -41.60 18.27
N GLY A 2 -19.82 -40.89 17.19
CA GLY A 2 -18.77 -39.89 17.10
C GLY A 2 -19.40 -38.52 16.89
N HIS A 3 -19.22 -37.62 17.83
CA HIS A 3 -19.63 -36.23 17.71
C HIS A 3 -18.69 -35.46 16.79
N VAL A 4 -19.22 -34.96 15.67
CA VAL A 4 -18.58 -34.00 14.79
C VAL A 4 -18.87 -32.61 15.35
N THR A 5 -17.85 -31.89 15.77
CA THR A 5 -17.96 -30.51 16.25
C THR A 5 -17.85 -29.56 15.05
N GLU A 6 -18.96 -28.95 14.74
CA GLU A 6 -19.10 -27.94 13.67
C GLU A 6 -18.47 -26.63 14.12
N SER A 7 -17.41 -26.20 13.42
CA SER A 7 -16.77 -24.89 13.62
C SER A 7 -17.65 -23.79 13.03
N LYS A 8 -18.22 -22.96 13.89
CA LYS A 8 -18.96 -21.75 13.50
C LYS A 8 -17.99 -20.72 12.94
N HIS A 9 -18.09 -20.46 11.64
CA HIS A 9 -17.51 -19.28 10.99
C HIS A 9 -18.25 -18.04 11.52
N THR A 10 -17.56 -17.22 12.30
CA THR A 10 -18.04 -15.90 12.69
C THR A 10 -17.83 -14.94 11.53
N GLN A 11 -18.91 -14.63 10.83
CA GLN A 11 -18.94 -13.61 9.78
C GLN A 11 -18.85 -12.24 10.46
N VAL A 12 -17.69 -11.58 10.34
CA VAL A 12 -17.51 -10.21 10.83
C VAL A 12 -18.13 -9.26 9.79
N SER A 13 -19.27 -8.66 10.16
CA SER A 13 -19.92 -7.60 9.42
C SER A 13 -19.02 -6.35 9.37
N ILE A 14 -18.66 -5.91 8.18
CA ILE A 14 -17.95 -4.65 7.92
C ILE A 14 -18.97 -3.53 8.06
N PRO A 15 -18.79 -2.54 8.95
CA PRO A 15 -19.68 -1.39 8.99
C PRO A 15 -19.52 -0.58 7.70
N ALA A 16 -20.63 -0.30 7.04
CA ALA A 16 -20.72 0.58 5.88
C ALA A 16 -20.20 1.98 6.28
N GLY A 17 -19.05 2.36 5.74
CA GLY A 17 -18.45 3.68 5.94
C GLY A 17 -19.28 4.74 5.23
N VAL A 18 -19.58 5.79 5.96
CA VAL A 18 -20.28 7.01 5.57
C VAL A 18 -19.68 7.59 4.29
N HIS A 19 -20.41 7.48 3.19
CA HIS A 19 -20.18 8.25 1.97
C HIS A 19 -20.61 9.70 2.22
N THR A 20 -19.67 10.60 2.45
CA THR A 20 -19.90 12.03 2.20
C THR A 20 -19.51 12.29 0.75
N GLY A 21 -20.52 12.64 -0.07
CA GLY A 21 -20.41 12.79 -1.49
C GLY A 21 -19.35 13.78 -1.94
N HIS A 22 -18.56 13.34 -2.90
CA HIS A 22 -18.00 14.16 -3.95
C HIS A 22 -18.28 13.37 -5.23
N ASP A 23 -19.37 13.77 -5.90
CA ASP A 23 -19.71 13.34 -7.26
C ASP A 23 -18.68 13.90 -8.23
N GLY A 24 -17.59 13.18 -8.40
CA GLY A 24 -16.57 13.41 -9.41
C GLY A 24 -16.11 12.06 -9.91
N GLY A 25 -16.73 11.56 -10.98
CA GLY A 25 -16.57 10.27 -11.65
C GLY A 25 -15.24 9.56 -11.47
N ALA A 26 -15.18 8.65 -10.49
CA ALA A 26 -14.02 7.80 -10.26
C ALA A 26 -13.71 6.85 -11.43
N ASP A 27 -14.63 6.70 -12.38
CA ASP A 27 -14.50 5.77 -13.51
C ASP A 27 -14.16 6.42 -14.86
N ALA A 28 -14.02 7.76 -14.93
CA ALA A 28 -13.64 8.42 -16.18
C ALA A 28 -12.18 8.12 -16.54
N PRO A 29 -11.85 7.75 -17.79
CA PRO A 29 -10.47 7.69 -18.27
C PRO A 29 -9.80 9.05 -18.08
N GLY A 30 -8.60 9.08 -17.44
CA GLY A 30 -7.85 10.30 -17.22
C GLY A 30 -8.20 11.04 -15.92
N ALA A 31 -8.77 10.36 -14.91
CA ALA A 31 -8.91 10.94 -13.58
C ALA A 31 -7.54 11.42 -13.05
N ARG A 32 -7.53 12.61 -12.42
CA ARG A 32 -6.27 13.22 -11.94
C ARG A 32 -5.89 12.69 -10.56
N VAL A 33 -4.59 12.52 -10.34
CA VAL A 33 -3.96 12.20 -9.06
C VAL A 33 -2.91 13.27 -8.74
N GLY A 34 -2.80 13.69 -7.48
CA GLY A 34 -1.78 14.66 -7.06
C GLY A 34 -0.38 14.03 -6.95
N TRP A 35 0.66 14.85 -6.75
CA TRP A 35 2.04 14.36 -6.61
C TRP A 35 2.26 13.56 -5.30
N ARG A 36 1.36 13.68 -4.36
CA ARG A 36 1.30 12.88 -3.12
C ARG A 36 -0.15 12.58 -2.77
N GLU A 37 -0.41 11.35 -2.36
CA GLU A 37 -1.75 10.86 -2.06
C GLU A 37 -1.76 9.95 -0.83
N TRP A 38 -2.95 9.70 -0.33
CA TRP A 38 -3.21 8.60 0.57
C TRP A 38 -3.72 7.41 -0.24
N VAL A 39 -3.08 6.27 -0.05
CA VAL A 39 -3.43 5.03 -0.73
C VAL A 39 -3.84 3.97 0.28
N GLY A 40 -4.66 3.02 -0.14
CA GLY A 40 -5.04 1.86 0.63
C GLY A 40 -4.28 0.62 0.18
N LEU A 41 -3.96 -0.26 1.13
CA LEU A 41 -3.41 -1.60 0.89
C LEU A 41 -4.37 -2.63 1.49
N PRO A 42 -5.43 -3.05 0.74
CA PRO A 42 -6.46 -3.97 1.27
C PRO A 42 -5.88 -5.29 1.78
N GLY A 43 -4.92 -5.87 1.06
CA GLY A 43 -4.25 -7.11 1.46
C GLY A 43 -3.45 -6.99 2.76
N ALA A 44 -3.07 -5.78 3.18
CA ALA A 44 -2.42 -5.49 4.45
C ALA A 44 -3.39 -4.90 5.49
N GLN A 45 -4.70 -4.87 5.21
CA GLN A 45 -5.72 -4.23 6.07
C GLN A 45 -5.32 -2.80 6.48
N THR A 46 -4.61 -2.10 5.60
CA THR A 46 -4.10 -0.75 5.82
C THR A 46 -4.88 0.21 4.93
N PRO A 47 -5.91 0.91 5.45
CA PRO A 47 -6.76 1.78 4.63
C PRO A 47 -6.06 3.07 4.21
N TRP A 48 -5.01 3.47 4.93
CA TRP A 48 -4.32 4.74 4.71
C TRP A 48 -2.81 4.60 4.88
N ILE A 49 -2.06 4.80 3.81
CA ILE A 49 -0.60 4.99 3.82
C ILE A 49 -0.25 6.16 2.92
N LYS A 50 0.63 7.04 3.37
CA LYS A 50 1.04 8.21 2.60
C LYS A 50 2.02 7.81 1.52
N ALA A 51 1.69 8.10 0.27
CA ALA A 51 2.49 7.78 -0.89
C ALA A 51 2.90 9.02 -1.68
N LYS A 52 4.10 8.96 -2.26
CA LYS A 52 4.55 9.86 -3.31
C LYS A 52 4.24 9.23 -4.67
N ILE A 53 3.70 10.01 -5.57
CA ILE A 53 3.48 9.60 -6.96
C ILE A 53 4.78 9.83 -7.72
N ASP A 54 5.31 8.77 -8.34
CA ASP A 54 6.63 8.77 -8.97
C ASP A 54 6.55 8.22 -10.40
N THR A 55 6.40 9.09 -11.37
CA THR A 55 6.33 8.72 -12.80
C THR A 55 7.68 8.24 -13.34
N GLY A 56 8.79 8.60 -12.68
CA GLY A 56 10.15 8.15 -13.02
C GLY A 56 10.39 6.68 -12.63
N ALA A 57 9.72 6.19 -11.58
CA ALA A 57 9.82 4.79 -11.16
C ALA A 57 8.90 3.90 -12.00
N ARG A 58 9.40 2.74 -12.44
CA ARG A 58 8.58 1.75 -13.15
C ARG A 58 7.57 1.09 -12.20
N THR A 59 8.06 0.46 -11.14
CA THR A 59 7.27 -0.28 -10.14
C THR A 59 7.06 0.56 -8.90
N SER A 60 6.02 0.24 -8.15
CA SER A 60 5.80 0.84 -6.83
C SER A 60 6.83 0.32 -5.81
N ALA A 61 7.03 1.05 -4.73
CA ALA A 61 7.92 0.65 -3.65
C ALA A 61 7.27 0.92 -2.29
N LEU A 62 7.36 -0.06 -1.40
CA LEU A 62 6.83 0.02 -0.03
C LEU A 62 7.99 -0.07 0.96
N HIS A 63 8.05 0.89 1.90
CA HIS A 63 8.92 0.76 3.05
C HIS A 63 8.36 -0.31 3.98
N ALA A 64 9.07 -1.43 4.08
CA ALA A 64 8.70 -2.58 4.86
C ALA A 64 9.74 -2.83 5.96
N PHE A 65 9.27 -3.31 7.11
CA PHE A 65 10.11 -3.64 8.26
C PHE A 65 10.16 -5.15 8.47
N GLY A 66 11.20 -5.64 9.13
CA GLY A 66 11.29 -7.05 9.52
C GLY A 66 11.17 -8.03 8.35
N ILE A 67 11.67 -7.67 7.16
CA ILE A 67 11.56 -8.47 5.94
C ILE A 67 12.29 -9.81 6.15
N ARG A 68 11.55 -10.92 6.06
CA ARG A 68 12.08 -12.28 6.20
C ARG A 68 11.50 -13.19 5.13
N ARG A 69 12.36 -13.87 4.38
CA ARG A 69 11.96 -14.93 3.45
C ARG A 69 11.73 -16.22 4.21
N PHE A 70 10.80 -17.01 3.75
CA PHE A 70 10.53 -18.36 4.21
C PHE A 70 9.89 -19.18 3.10
N GLU A 71 9.87 -20.49 3.25
CA GLU A 71 9.23 -21.40 2.31
C GLU A 71 7.85 -21.81 2.85
N ARG A 72 6.83 -21.86 1.98
CA ARG A 72 5.51 -22.38 2.26
C ARG A 72 4.98 -23.11 1.04
N GLU A 73 4.56 -24.38 1.22
CA GLU A 73 3.94 -25.20 0.16
C GLU A 73 4.81 -25.31 -1.11
N GLY A 74 6.13 -25.37 -0.93
CA GLY A 74 7.09 -25.47 -2.04
C GLY A 74 7.32 -24.15 -2.80
N GLY A 75 6.87 -23.01 -2.30
CA GLY A 75 7.07 -21.70 -2.88
C GLY A 75 7.77 -20.73 -1.94
N ASP A 76 8.46 -19.74 -2.53
CA ASP A 76 9.12 -18.67 -1.79
C ASP A 76 8.12 -17.63 -1.31
N TRP A 77 8.11 -17.36 -0.01
CA TRP A 77 7.26 -16.38 0.64
C TRP A 77 8.10 -15.34 1.38
N VAL A 78 7.48 -14.19 1.60
CA VAL A 78 8.06 -13.13 2.42
C VAL A 78 7.07 -12.71 3.50
N ARG A 79 7.57 -12.57 4.74
CA ARG A 79 6.91 -11.91 5.87
C ARG A 79 7.53 -10.55 6.07
N PHE A 80 6.70 -9.53 6.27
CA PHE A 80 7.14 -8.16 6.53
C PHE A 80 6.08 -7.39 7.30
N GLU A 81 6.47 -6.23 7.83
CA GLU A 81 5.56 -5.32 8.51
C GLU A 81 5.34 -4.06 7.69
N VAL A 82 4.08 -3.62 7.63
CA VAL A 82 3.66 -2.35 7.06
C VAL A 82 3.36 -1.38 8.19
N HIS A 83 4.08 -0.27 8.26
CA HIS A 83 3.85 0.81 9.20
C HIS A 83 3.20 1.99 8.44
N PRO A 84 1.90 2.23 8.58
CA PRO A 84 1.18 3.22 7.76
C PRO A 84 1.57 4.66 8.09
N TRP A 85 2.08 4.90 9.30
CA TRP A 85 2.39 6.22 9.80
C TRP A 85 3.89 6.53 9.79
N GLN A 86 4.25 7.79 9.49
CA GLN A 86 5.63 8.21 9.30
C GLN A 86 6.45 8.16 10.61
N THR A 87 5.84 8.53 11.72
CA THR A 87 6.52 8.71 13.02
C THR A 87 5.97 7.79 14.11
N SER A 88 5.17 6.80 13.75
CA SER A 88 4.50 5.91 14.71
C SER A 88 4.40 4.50 14.15
N ALA A 89 4.60 3.49 15.00
CA ALA A 89 4.31 2.09 14.71
C ALA A 89 2.84 1.72 15.00
N ALA A 90 2.02 2.69 15.40
CA ALA A 90 0.59 2.45 15.59
C ALA A 90 -0.03 1.94 14.27
N ASP A 91 -0.98 1.03 14.39
CA ASP A 91 -1.65 0.38 13.26
C ASP A 91 -0.70 -0.45 12.35
N ALA A 92 0.50 -0.82 12.82
CA ALA A 92 1.39 -1.73 12.10
C ALA A 92 0.69 -3.05 11.79
N ARG A 93 0.93 -3.59 10.61
CA ARG A 93 0.36 -4.86 10.15
C ARG A 93 1.46 -5.80 9.67
N VAL A 94 1.41 -7.04 10.13
CA VAL A 94 2.24 -8.12 9.61
C VAL A 94 1.55 -8.70 8.38
N VAL A 95 2.30 -8.86 7.31
CA VAL A 95 1.83 -9.36 6.02
C VAL A 95 2.71 -10.52 5.59
N GLU A 96 2.11 -11.58 5.06
CA GLU A 96 2.82 -12.68 4.41
C GLU A 96 2.29 -12.82 2.98
N MET A 97 3.20 -12.86 2.01
CA MET A 97 2.85 -12.93 0.59
C MET A 97 3.85 -13.80 -0.16
N PRO A 98 3.43 -14.45 -1.26
CA PRO A 98 4.36 -15.10 -2.16
C PRO A 98 5.30 -14.08 -2.80
N ILE A 99 6.56 -14.46 -2.94
CA ILE A 99 7.56 -13.69 -3.69
C ILE A 99 7.30 -13.91 -5.17
N THR A 100 7.07 -12.82 -5.90
CA THR A 100 6.85 -12.89 -7.35
C THR A 100 8.18 -12.82 -8.10
N ASP A 101 9.14 -12.04 -7.59
CA ASP A 101 10.43 -11.82 -8.22
C ASP A 101 11.45 -11.25 -7.22
N VAL A 102 12.72 -11.27 -7.60
CA VAL A 102 13.81 -10.54 -6.92
C VAL A 102 14.58 -9.77 -7.98
N ARG A 103 14.57 -8.45 -7.88
CA ARG A 103 15.15 -7.55 -8.89
C ARG A 103 16.25 -6.69 -8.32
N ALA A 104 17.34 -6.59 -9.07
CA ALA A 104 18.34 -5.55 -8.85
C ALA A 104 17.75 -4.18 -9.19
N VAL A 105 17.57 -3.33 -8.19
CA VAL A 105 17.01 -1.99 -8.33
C VAL A 105 18.09 -0.97 -8.02
N ARG A 106 18.34 -0.06 -9.01
CA ARG A 106 19.24 1.07 -8.78
C ARG A 106 18.50 2.16 -8.03
N SER A 107 19.06 2.57 -6.90
CA SER A 107 18.56 3.71 -6.12
C SER A 107 18.92 5.04 -6.78
N SER A 108 18.28 6.14 -6.37
CA SER A 108 18.62 7.49 -6.80
C SER A 108 20.08 7.88 -6.51
N ASN A 109 20.71 7.24 -5.52
CA ASN A 109 22.13 7.43 -5.16
C ASN A 109 23.07 6.53 -5.98
N GLY A 110 22.56 5.82 -7.00
CA GLY A 110 23.36 4.94 -7.86
C GLY A 110 23.63 3.53 -7.32
N ASN A 111 23.33 3.26 -6.06
CA ASN A 111 23.53 1.93 -5.45
C ASN A 111 22.54 0.92 -6.01
N VAL A 112 23.02 -0.27 -6.37
CA VAL A 112 22.20 -1.39 -6.80
C VAL A 112 21.94 -2.29 -5.60
N GLN A 113 20.67 -2.65 -5.39
CA GLN A 113 20.23 -3.50 -4.30
C GLN A 113 19.18 -4.49 -4.80
N ASP A 114 19.33 -5.75 -4.44
CA ASP A 114 18.31 -6.76 -4.71
C ASP A 114 17.09 -6.52 -3.82
N ARG A 115 15.94 -6.41 -4.45
CA ARG A 115 14.66 -6.18 -3.78
C ARG A 115 13.68 -7.28 -4.10
N ILE A 116 12.99 -7.72 -3.07
CA ILE A 116 11.86 -8.63 -3.20
C ILE A 116 10.71 -7.86 -3.85
N VAL A 117 10.06 -8.50 -4.82
CA VAL A 117 8.84 -8.03 -5.47
C VAL A 117 7.67 -8.90 -5.05
N VAL A 118 6.59 -8.26 -4.66
CA VAL A 118 5.30 -8.91 -4.41
C VAL A 118 4.23 -8.25 -5.28
N VAL A 119 3.15 -8.98 -5.57
CA VAL A 119 1.96 -8.43 -6.22
C VAL A 119 0.89 -8.27 -5.16
N MET A 120 0.38 -7.05 -5.00
CA MET A 120 -0.63 -6.75 -4.00
C MET A 120 -1.68 -5.77 -4.50
N PRO A 121 -2.93 -5.87 -4.00
CA PRO A 121 -3.95 -4.88 -4.30
C PRO A 121 -3.59 -3.53 -3.69
N LEU A 122 -3.68 -2.47 -4.49
CA LEU A 122 -3.46 -1.09 -4.13
C LEU A 122 -4.67 -0.26 -4.53
N THR A 123 -5.24 0.47 -3.58
CA THR A 123 -6.39 1.36 -3.83
C THR A 123 -5.91 2.81 -3.89
N LEU A 124 -6.16 3.48 -5.02
CA LEU A 124 -5.81 4.87 -5.26
C LEU A 124 -6.94 5.55 -6.00
N MET A 125 -7.40 6.71 -5.54
CA MET A 125 -8.53 7.46 -6.15
C MET A 125 -9.81 6.61 -6.28
N GLY A 126 -10.08 5.75 -5.29
CA GLY A 126 -11.23 4.84 -5.32
C GLY A 126 -11.07 3.61 -6.23
N ARG A 127 -9.97 3.50 -6.99
CA ARG A 127 -9.67 2.38 -7.88
C ARG A 127 -8.72 1.40 -7.24
N THR A 128 -9.02 0.11 -7.30
CA THR A 128 -8.13 -0.95 -6.82
C THR A 128 -7.52 -1.69 -7.99
N VAL A 129 -6.20 -1.73 -8.05
CA VAL A 129 -5.43 -2.43 -9.07
C VAL A 129 -4.42 -3.37 -8.42
N GLN A 130 -4.05 -4.46 -9.12
CA GLN A 130 -2.93 -5.30 -8.73
C GLN A 130 -1.64 -4.58 -9.10
N ALA A 131 -0.80 -4.31 -8.11
CA ALA A 131 0.44 -3.57 -8.29
C ALA A 131 1.65 -4.46 -7.97
N GLU A 132 2.66 -4.43 -8.84
CA GLU A 132 3.99 -4.91 -8.47
C GLU A 132 4.62 -3.92 -7.49
N VAL A 133 4.98 -4.40 -6.32
CA VAL A 133 5.55 -3.60 -5.23
C VAL A 133 6.89 -4.17 -4.80
N THR A 134 7.94 -3.37 -4.88
CA THR A 134 9.25 -3.72 -4.32
C THR A 134 9.27 -3.41 -2.83
N LEU A 135 9.72 -4.35 -2.02
CA LEU A 135 9.94 -4.14 -0.59
C LEU A 135 11.32 -3.50 -0.39
N THR A 136 11.37 -2.44 0.38
CA THR A 136 12.61 -1.71 0.64
C THR A 136 12.69 -1.28 2.11
N HIS A 137 13.89 -1.31 2.66
CA HIS A 137 14.18 -0.74 3.97
C HIS A 137 14.87 0.60 3.76
N ARG A 138 14.10 1.70 3.76
CA ARG A 138 14.60 3.06 3.54
C ARG A 138 14.06 3.99 4.61
N ASP A 139 14.85 4.26 5.64
CA ASP A 139 14.48 5.16 6.74
C ASP A 139 14.45 6.66 6.30
N GLU A 140 15.10 6.99 5.18
CA GLU A 140 15.27 8.38 4.74
C GLU A 140 14.13 8.94 3.89
N MET A 141 13.08 8.16 3.59
CA MET A 141 12.00 8.63 2.74
C MET A 141 10.89 9.29 3.55
N GLY A 142 10.59 10.55 3.29
CA GLY A 142 9.43 11.26 3.84
C GLY A 142 8.06 10.65 3.46
N PHE A 143 8.05 9.48 2.81
CA PHE A 143 6.88 8.71 2.40
C PHE A 143 7.14 7.23 2.62
N ARG A 144 6.15 6.55 3.18
CA ARG A 144 6.20 5.09 3.38
C ARG A 144 6.00 4.31 2.08
N MET A 145 5.51 4.95 1.04
CA MET A 145 5.26 4.33 -0.25
C MET A 145 5.57 5.27 -1.42
N LEU A 146 6.04 4.68 -2.52
CA LEU A 146 6.07 5.30 -3.84
C LEU A 146 5.12 4.54 -4.77
N VAL A 147 4.33 5.26 -5.57
CA VAL A 147 3.47 4.68 -6.60
C VAL A 147 4.10 4.93 -7.96
N GLY A 148 4.54 3.85 -8.60
CA GLY A 148 5.20 3.87 -9.90
C GLY A 148 4.25 3.94 -11.09
N ARG A 149 4.82 4.25 -12.28
CA ARG A 149 4.03 4.48 -13.49
C ARG A 149 3.21 3.29 -13.97
N THR A 150 3.63 2.04 -13.72
CA THR A 150 2.84 0.86 -14.09
C THR A 150 1.53 0.79 -13.32
N THR A 151 1.55 1.12 -12.03
CA THR A 151 0.34 1.20 -11.18
C THR A 151 -0.56 2.36 -11.60
N LEU A 152 0.03 3.53 -11.92
CA LEU A 152 -0.72 4.70 -12.40
C LEU A 152 -1.43 4.41 -13.73
N ALA A 153 -0.72 3.77 -14.66
CA ALA A 153 -1.28 3.38 -15.96
C ALA A 153 -2.41 2.34 -15.79
N ALA A 154 -2.19 1.31 -14.95
CA ALA A 154 -3.22 0.30 -14.65
C ALA A 154 -4.48 0.92 -14.02
N ALA A 155 -4.32 1.96 -13.21
CA ALA A 155 -5.42 2.71 -12.62
C ALA A 155 -6.02 3.77 -13.57
N GLY A 156 -5.46 4.01 -14.75
CA GLY A 156 -5.91 5.02 -15.72
C GLY A 156 -5.83 6.46 -15.16
N LEU A 157 -4.75 6.79 -14.43
CA LEU A 157 -4.59 8.07 -13.74
C LEU A 157 -3.57 8.97 -14.43
N LEU A 158 -3.89 10.27 -14.48
CA LEU A 158 -3.01 11.35 -14.93
C LEU A 158 -2.47 12.12 -13.71
N VAL A 159 -1.18 12.42 -13.71
CA VAL A 159 -0.53 13.10 -12.59
C VAL A 159 -0.61 14.62 -12.75
N ASP A 160 -1.19 15.28 -11.74
CA ASP A 160 -1.18 16.73 -11.59
C ASP A 160 -0.11 17.10 -10.55
N PRO A 161 1.04 17.66 -10.98
CA PRO A 161 2.15 17.99 -10.08
C PRO A 161 1.84 19.16 -9.14
N ALA A 162 0.80 19.95 -9.40
CA ALA A 162 0.38 21.06 -8.55
C ALA A 162 -0.59 20.63 -7.45
N ALA A 163 -1.22 19.45 -7.58
CA ALA A 163 -2.24 18.96 -6.66
C ALA A 163 -1.69 17.99 -5.61
N SER A 164 -2.41 17.85 -4.49
CA SER A 164 -2.10 16.90 -3.42
C SER A 164 -3.38 16.39 -2.76
N TYR A 165 -3.42 15.09 -2.44
CA TYR A 165 -4.51 14.46 -1.68
C TYR A 165 -5.89 14.61 -2.33
N LEU A 166 -5.94 14.49 -3.66
CA LEU A 166 -7.19 14.54 -4.42
C LEU A 166 -8.11 13.36 -4.10
N GLY A 167 -7.54 12.21 -3.73
CA GLY A 167 -8.25 11.01 -3.29
C GLY A 167 -8.76 11.06 -1.86
N GLY A 168 -8.66 12.21 -1.19
CA GLY A 168 -9.06 12.36 0.20
C GLY A 168 -7.94 12.10 1.21
N GLN A 169 -8.29 12.17 2.48
CA GLN A 169 -7.34 12.05 3.60
C GLN A 169 -7.98 11.27 4.76
N PRO A 170 -7.17 10.60 5.60
CA PRO A 170 -7.67 10.00 6.83
C PRO A 170 -8.42 11.03 7.70
N PRO A 171 -9.43 10.61 8.47
CA PRO A 171 -10.13 11.48 9.41
C PRO A 171 -9.15 12.23 10.35
N ARG A 172 -9.48 13.47 10.72
CA ARG A 172 -8.61 14.31 11.57
C ARG A 172 -8.20 13.62 12.86
N GLY A 173 -9.12 12.86 13.50
CA GLY A 173 -8.84 12.10 14.73
C GLY A 173 -7.77 11.02 14.52
N VAL A 174 -7.83 10.31 13.39
CA VAL A 174 -6.83 9.29 13.00
C VAL A 174 -5.47 9.96 12.79
N ARG A 175 -5.41 11.02 11.99
CA ARG A 175 -4.16 11.74 11.73
C ARG A 175 -3.52 12.31 12.99
N ARG A 176 -4.34 12.83 13.94
CA ARG A 176 -3.85 13.40 15.21
C ARG A 176 -3.24 12.31 16.11
N ARG A 177 -3.89 11.16 16.25
CA ARG A 177 -3.36 10.02 17.04
C ARG A 177 -2.01 9.52 16.53
N ASN A 178 -1.76 9.66 15.24
CA ASN A 178 -0.61 9.08 14.55
C ASN A 178 0.47 10.11 14.18
N ARG A 179 0.39 11.34 14.69
CA ARG A 179 1.46 12.33 14.52
C ARG A 179 2.70 12.04 15.37
N GLY A 180 2.67 11.01 16.20
CA GLY A 180 3.65 10.75 17.25
C GLY A 180 3.37 11.66 18.45
N ALA A 181 3.50 11.13 19.66
CA ALA A 181 3.73 11.98 20.82
C ALA A 181 5.15 12.54 20.64
N LEU A 182 5.26 13.86 20.47
CA LEU A 182 6.52 14.58 20.60
C LEU A 182 6.97 14.48 22.04
#